data_9cc6db97dd08c5475b43087c436442dd
#
_entry.id   9cc6db97dd08c5475b43087c436442dd
#
_cell.length_a   1.000
_cell.length_b   1.000
_cell.length_c   1.000
_cell.angle_alpha   90.00
_cell.angle_beta   90.00
_cell.angle_gamma   90.00
#
_symmetry.space_group_name_H-M   'P 1'
#
loop_
_entity.id
_entity.type
_entity.pdbx_description
1 polymer ?
#
loop_
_entity_poly.entity_id
_entity_poly.type
_entity_poly.pdbx_seq_one_letter_code
_entity_poly.pdbx_strand_id
1 'polypeptide(L)'
;MIRSDKVEFPGANGALLAGRLDRPAGRPLAFGLFAHCFTCSKDVFASQRIATGLAERGIAVLRFDFTGLGNSAGDFANTNFSSNIADLVAAADFLRARHQAPKILIGHSLGGAAVRLAAVKIPECAAVATLNAPFDPQHVKHLFTDSLDMIEREGVAKVTLAGRSFTLRKDFVDDLMTHAPAENLRQLKRALLIFHATHDTIVGIENARLAYEAAQHPKSFIALDGADHFISKREDAVYVADLLAAWANRYGGERAAAPEAAAGTVVVTGAGEGIFPQLISAHFHRLRADEPVEAGGTDTGPGPYDFLLAGLGACTAMTLRLYAARKKWPLENAHVTLRHDKIHAEDCAECETKTGMLDRMERIIRLDGPLDAEQKARLMEIADKCPVHRTLTSEIRIETRMADG
;
A
#
# COMPACT_ATOMS: atom_id res chain seq x y z
N MET A 1 -7.07 4.04 8.74
CA MET A 1 -7.27 5.31 7.97
C MET A 1 -5.95 5.69 7.32
N ILE A 2 -5.93 6.17 6.08
CA ILE A 2 -4.70 6.62 5.40
C ILE A 2 -4.54 8.12 5.67
N ARG A 3 -3.30 8.57 5.81
CA ARG A 3 -2.95 9.99 5.89
C ARG A 3 -2.22 10.41 4.62
N SER A 4 -2.53 11.57 4.08
CA SER A 4 -1.86 12.15 2.90
C SER A 4 -1.39 13.55 3.25
N ASP A 5 -0.09 13.66 3.59
CA ASP A 5 0.51 14.91 4.04
C ASP A 5 1.13 15.64 2.85
N LYS A 6 0.93 16.97 2.79
CA LYS A 6 1.69 17.82 1.87
C LYS A 6 3.11 17.97 2.41
N VAL A 7 4.07 17.82 1.53
CA VAL A 7 5.50 18.01 1.86
C VAL A 7 6.17 18.85 0.79
N GLU A 8 7.20 19.57 1.19
CA GLU A 8 8.06 20.33 0.29
C GLU A 8 9.51 20.04 0.66
N PHE A 9 10.37 19.93 -0.33
CA PHE A 9 11.80 19.66 -0.15
C PHE A 9 12.61 20.25 -1.31
N PRO A 10 13.89 20.58 -1.10
CA PRO A 10 14.74 21.08 -2.16
C PRO A 10 15.04 19.98 -3.18
N GLY A 11 14.83 20.26 -4.46
CA GLY A 11 15.30 19.44 -5.57
C GLY A 11 16.80 19.57 -5.81
N ALA A 12 17.32 18.85 -6.79
CA ALA A 12 18.75 18.79 -7.08
C ALA A 12 19.37 20.15 -7.45
N ASN A 13 18.61 21.03 -8.06
CA ASN A 13 19.02 22.39 -8.45
C ASN A 13 18.61 23.47 -7.42
N GLY A 14 18.13 23.08 -6.25
CA GLY A 14 17.67 23.96 -5.19
C GLY A 14 16.24 24.47 -5.36
N ALA A 15 15.54 24.15 -6.45
CA ALA A 15 14.13 24.47 -6.61
C ALA A 15 13.29 23.69 -5.57
N LEU A 16 12.27 24.33 -5.00
CA LEU A 16 11.40 23.67 -4.03
C LEU A 16 10.43 22.72 -4.75
N LEU A 17 10.50 21.44 -4.45
CA LEU A 17 9.65 20.39 -5.02
C LEU A 17 8.44 20.15 -4.13
N ALA A 18 7.26 20.10 -4.73
CA ALA A 18 6.00 19.85 -4.06
C ALA A 18 5.65 18.35 -4.10
N GLY A 19 5.44 17.75 -2.93
CA GLY A 19 5.12 16.33 -2.79
C GLY A 19 3.87 16.05 -1.97
N ARG A 20 3.45 14.81 -2.02
CA ARG A 20 2.49 14.19 -1.10
C ARG A 20 3.06 12.90 -0.56
N LEU A 21 3.03 12.76 0.75
CA LEU A 21 3.40 11.53 1.44
C LEU A 21 2.13 10.82 1.89
N ASP A 22 1.76 9.76 1.16
CA ASP A 22 0.64 8.91 1.51
C ASP A 22 1.14 7.82 2.47
N ARG A 23 0.56 7.74 3.68
CA ARG A 23 1.01 6.85 4.76
C ARG A 23 -0.13 6.04 5.35
N PRO A 24 0.13 4.80 5.83
CA PRO A 24 -0.79 4.12 6.73
C PRO A 24 -1.02 4.96 8.01
N ALA A 25 -2.10 4.70 8.74
CA ALA A 25 -2.35 5.35 10.03
C ALA A 25 -1.25 5.01 11.05
N GLY A 26 -0.78 3.77 11.00
CA GLY A 26 0.31 3.28 11.85
C GLY A 26 1.71 3.45 11.24
N ARG A 27 2.69 2.76 11.84
CA ARG A 27 4.07 2.79 11.36
C ARG A 27 4.20 2.11 10.00
N PRO A 28 4.77 2.76 8.98
CA PRO A 28 5.02 2.13 7.69
C PRO A 28 5.97 0.93 7.78
N LEU A 29 5.66 -0.13 7.04
CA LEU A 29 6.53 -1.30 6.87
C LEU A 29 7.73 -0.98 5.96
N ALA A 30 7.51 -0.12 4.98
CA ALA A 30 8.53 0.37 4.05
C ALA A 30 8.12 1.73 3.48
N PHE A 31 9.09 2.43 2.89
CA PHE A 31 8.85 3.64 2.11
C PHE A 31 9.12 3.39 0.64
N GLY A 32 8.25 3.93 -0.20
CA GLY A 32 8.37 3.97 -1.64
C GLY A 32 8.42 5.41 -2.17
N LEU A 33 8.97 5.56 -3.37
CA LEU A 33 9.01 6.81 -4.11
C LEU A 33 8.36 6.61 -5.47
N PHE A 34 7.43 7.49 -5.86
CA PHE A 34 6.69 7.38 -7.12
C PHE A 34 7.04 8.52 -8.07
N ALA A 35 7.54 8.17 -9.26
CA ALA A 35 7.84 9.06 -10.38
C ALA A 35 6.68 9.03 -11.40
N HIS A 36 6.05 10.17 -11.63
CA HIS A 36 4.96 10.30 -12.61
C HIS A 36 5.47 10.37 -14.06
N CYS A 37 4.54 10.31 -15.03
CA CYS A 37 4.84 10.38 -16.45
C CYS A 37 5.33 11.76 -16.90
N PHE A 38 5.88 11.81 -18.14
CA PHE A 38 6.37 13.05 -18.75
C PHE A 38 5.23 14.09 -18.83
N THR A 39 5.50 15.31 -18.36
CA THR A 39 4.54 16.43 -18.29
C THR A 39 3.27 16.20 -17.44
N CYS A 40 3.22 15.12 -16.68
CA CYS A 40 2.13 14.86 -15.72
C CYS A 40 2.32 15.63 -14.40
N SER A 41 1.62 15.23 -13.37
CA SER A 41 1.82 15.69 -12.00
C SER A 41 1.68 14.52 -11.01
N LYS A 42 2.09 14.74 -9.75
CA LYS A 42 1.91 13.78 -8.66
C LYS A 42 0.45 13.40 -8.40
N ASP A 43 -0.49 14.22 -8.84
CA ASP A 43 -1.92 14.07 -8.56
C ASP A 43 -2.69 13.40 -9.72
N VAL A 44 -2.00 12.82 -10.73
CA VAL A 44 -2.67 11.99 -11.75
C VAL A 44 -3.28 10.76 -11.09
N PHE A 45 -4.42 10.33 -11.65
CA PHE A 45 -5.28 9.29 -11.10
C PHE A 45 -4.51 8.02 -10.69
N ALA A 46 -3.69 7.48 -11.59
CA ALA A 46 -2.93 6.25 -11.32
C ALA A 46 -1.97 6.42 -10.15
N SER A 47 -1.15 7.49 -10.13
CA SER A 47 -0.18 7.71 -9.04
C SER A 47 -0.85 7.84 -7.69
N GLN A 48 -1.96 8.58 -7.62
CA GLN A 48 -2.74 8.75 -6.39
C GLN A 48 -3.35 7.43 -5.92
N ARG A 49 -3.99 6.68 -6.81
CA ARG A 49 -4.67 5.42 -6.47
C ARG A 49 -3.70 4.33 -6.05
N ILE A 50 -2.59 4.18 -6.78
CA ILE A 50 -1.56 3.19 -6.46
C ILE A 50 -0.90 3.55 -5.13
N ALA A 51 -0.52 4.82 -4.90
CA ALA A 51 0.07 5.26 -3.64
C ALA A 51 -0.87 5.03 -2.44
N THR A 52 -2.16 5.38 -2.59
CA THR A 52 -3.21 5.09 -1.60
C THR A 52 -3.32 3.60 -1.32
N GLY A 53 -3.42 2.78 -2.37
CA GLY A 53 -3.52 1.32 -2.24
C GLY A 53 -2.29 0.68 -1.58
N LEU A 54 -1.10 1.20 -1.83
CA LEU A 54 0.13 0.78 -1.15
C LEU A 54 0.14 1.20 0.33
N ALA A 55 -0.35 2.41 0.65
CA ALA A 55 -0.49 2.88 2.02
C ALA A 55 -1.47 2.03 2.82
N GLU A 56 -2.60 1.58 2.22
CA GLU A 56 -3.52 0.60 2.81
C GLU A 56 -2.85 -0.73 3.16
N ARG A 57 -1.76 -1.07 2.46
CA ARG A 57 -0.97 -2.29 2.64
C ARG A 57 0.31 -2.08 3.44
N GLY A 58 0.41 -0.92 4.11
CA GLY A 58 1.51 -0.61 5.02
C GLY A 58 2.75 0.01 4.36
N ILE A 59 2.74 0.32 3.07
CA ILE A 59 3.87 0.94 2.38
C ILE A 59 3.60 2.44 2.21
N ALA A 60 4.35 3.29 2.91
CA ALA A 60 4.27 4.74 2.70
C ALA A 60 4.85 5.13 1.34
N VAL A 61 4.20 6.02 0.60
CA VAL A 61 4.65 6.42 -0.74
C VAL A 61 4.75 7.94 -0.84
N LEU A 62 5.95 8.43 -1.15
CA LEU A 62 6.15 9.81 -1.57
C LEU A 62 5.95 9.91 -3.08
N ARG A 63 5.02 10.73 -3.51
CA ARG A 63 4.84 11.18 -4.88
C ARG A 63 5.06 12.68 -4.94
N PHE A 64 5.78 13.17 -5.93
CA PHE A 64 6.14 14.58 -6.04
C PHE A 64 6.10 15.05 -7.50
N ASP A 65 6.02 16.34 -7.70
CA ASP A 65 6.13 16.96 -9.02
C ASP A 65 7.62 17.26 -9.30
N PHE A 66 8.12 16.85 -10.47
CA PHE A 66 9.48 17.21 -10.91
C PHE A 66 9.62 18.73 -11.07
N THR A 67 10.86 19.23 -11.06
CA THR A 67 11.19 20.66 -11.25
C THR A 67 10.42 21.23 -12.43
N GLY A 68 9.75 22.37 -12.19
CA GLY A 68 8.96 23.09 -13.20
C GLY A 68 7.64 22.44 -13.63
N LEU A 69 7.21 21.36 -12.96
CA LEU A 69 5.94 20.70 -13.20
C LEU A 69 5.00 20.80 -11.98
N GLY A 70 3.69 20.72 -12.24
CA GLY A 70 2.67 20.70 -11.21
C GLY A 70 2.73 21.90 -10.27
N ASN A 71 3.01 21.66 -8.99
CA ASN A 71 3.17 22.68 -7.95
C ASN A 71 4.64 22.91 -7.55
N SER A 72 5.60 22.22 -8.18
CA SER A 72 7.01 22.41 -7.93
C SER A 72 7.51 23.71 -8.55
N ALA A 73 8.45 24.33 -7.85
CA ALA A 73 9.13 25.54 -8.36
C ALA A 73 10.11 25.17 -9.49
N GLY A 74 10.71 26.23 -10.08
CA GLY A 74 11.64 26.12 -11.18
C GLY A 74 10.95 26.29 -12.55
N ASP A 75 11.76 26.16 -13.60
CA ASP A 75 11.28 26.25 -14.99
C ASP A 75 11.57 24.93 -15.70
N PHE A 76 10.52 24.29 -16.22
CA PHE A 76 10.63 23.05 -16.96
C PHE A 76 11.54 23.15 -18.18
N ALA A 77 11.61 24.31 -18.82
CA ALA A 77 12.51 24.55 -19.96
C ALA A 77 13.99 24.38 -19.62
N ASN A 78 14.36 24.51 -18.35
CA ASN A 78 15.73 24.34 -17.86
C ASN A 78 15.98 22.96 -17.26
N THR A 79 15.11 21.96 -17.53
CA THR A 79 15.25 20.59 -17.06
C THR A 79 15.57 19.65 -18.21
N ASN A 80 16.16 18.52 -17.88
CA ASN A 80 16.42 17.40 -18.79
C ASN A 80 16.15 16.06 -18.06
N PHE A 81 16.36 14.95 -18.73
CA PHE A 81 16.08 13.64 -18.14
C PHE A 81 17.03 13.32 -16.96
N SER A 82 18.30 13.74 -17.07
CA SER A 82 19.28 13.60 -15.99
C SER A 82 18.92 14.44 -14.76
N SER A 83 18.36 15.65 -14.94
CA SER A 83 17.88 16.46 -13.81
C SER A 83 16.65 15.81 -13.12
N ASN A 84 15.78 15.14 -13.86
CA ASN A 84 14.67 14.39 -13.28
C ASN A 84 15.17 13.20 -12.42
N ILE A 85 16.24 12.52 -12.87
CA ILE A 85 16.91 11.49 -12.08
C ILE A 85 17.51 12.10 -10.80
N ALA A 86 18.09 13.27 -10.88
CA ALA A 86 18.64 13.98 -9.71
C ALA A 86 17.55 14.42 -8.73
N ASP A 87 16.38 14.87 -9.20
CA ASP A 87 15.23 15.16 -8.35
C ASP A 87 14.72 13.91 -7.61
N LEU A 88 14.75 12.72 -8.23
CA LEU A 88 14.42 11.45 -7.57
C LEU A 88 15.42 11.12 -6.45
N VAL A 89 16.70 11.40 -6.64
CA VAL A 89 17.72 11.23 -5.59
C VAL A 89 17.47 12.21 -4.45
N ALA A 90 17.17 13.47 -4.74
CA ALA A 90 16.84 14.48 -3.73
C ALA A 90 15.57 14.10 -2.92
N ALA A 91 14.55 13.53 -3.59
CA ALA A 91 13.36 13.00 -2.92
C ALA A 91 13.69 11.82 -2.00
N ALA A 92 14.62 10.96 -2.41
CA ALA A 92 15.10 9.86 -1.56
C ALA A 92 15.88 10.36 -0.35
N ASP A 93 16.70 11.42 -0.53
CA ASP A 93 17.44 12.08 0.55
C ASP A 93 16.50 12.74 1.56
N PHE A 94 15.43 13.38 1.06
CA PHE A 94 14.37 13.92 1.92
C PHE A 94 13.73 12.82 2.78
N LEU A 95 13.35 11.69 2.17
CA LEU A 95 12.76 10.56 2.91
C LEU A 95 13.77 10.01 3.93
N ARG A 96 15.03 9.84 3.58
CA ARG A 96 16.10 9.37 4.47
C ARG A 96 16.28 10.28 5.68
N ALA A 97 16.25 11.58 5.46
CA ALA A 97 16.47 12.58 6.51
C ALA A 97 15.27 12.74 7.46
N ARG A 98 14.04 12.60 6.96
CA ARG A 98 12.82 12.89 7.73
C ARG A 98 12.04 11.65 8.17
N HIS A 99 12.28 10.52 7.52
CA HIS A 99 11.56 9.26 7.72
C HIS A 99 12.52 8.07 7.61
N GLN A 100 12.39 7.30 6.53
CA GLN A 100 13.28 6.21 6.15
C GLN A 100 13.55 6.29 4.65
N ALA A 101 14.75 5.92 4.24
CA ALA A 101 15.11 5.83 2.82
C ALA A 101 14.16 4.90 2.05
N PRO A 102 13.81 5.24 0.80
CA PRO A 102 12.88 4.42 0.04
C PRO A 102 13.51 3.07 -0.32
N LYS A 103 12.79 1.99 -0.02
CA LYS A 103 13.13 0.62 -0.42
C LYS A 103 12.62 0.28 -1.81
N ILE A 104 11.61 1.01 -2.28
CA ILE A 104 10.91 0.72 -3.53
C ILE A 104 10.84 2.00 -4.35
N LEU A 105 11.26 1.94 -5.61
CA LEU A 105 11.02 2.99 -6.57
C LEU A 105 9.97 2.54 -7.58
N ILE A 106 8.99 3.39 -7.83
CA ILE A 106 7.87 3.12 -8.73
C ILE A 106 7.86 4.22 -9.79
N GLY A 107 7.78 3.86 -11.05
CA GLY A 107 7.75 4.86 -12.11
C GLY A 107 6.77 4.55 -13.23
N HIS A 108 5.99 5.54 -13.63
CA HIS A 108 5.04 5.45 -14.73
C HIS A 108 5.59 6.12 -15.98
N SER A 109 5.48 5.46 -17.13
CA SER A 109 5.91 5.97 -18.44
C SER A 109 7.38 6.42 -18.39
N LEU A 110 7.73 7.65 -18.78
CA LEU A 110 9.11 8.17 -18.70
C LEU A 110 9.66 8.15 -17.25
N GLY A 111 8.79 8.34 -16.24
CA GLY A 111 9.16 8.16 -14.84
C GLY A 111 9.66 6.73 -14.54
N GLY A 112 9.14 5.72 -15.25
CA GLY A 112 9.62 4.34 -15.16
C GLY A 112 11.03 4.15 -15.72
N ALA A 113 11.40 4.87 -16.77
CA ALA A 113 12.79 4.92 -17.25
C ALA A 113 13.70 5.62 -16.23
N ALA A 114 13.22 6.73 -15.62
CA ALA A 114 14.00 7.52 -14.65
C ALA A 114 14.27 6.75 -13.35
N VAL A 115 13.30 6.01 -12.79
CA VAL A 115 13.51 5.27 -11.54
C VAL A 115 14.51 4.13 -11.68
N ARG A 116 14.65 3.52 -12.85
CA ARG A 116 15.69 2.50 -13.10
C ARG A 116 17.11 3.07 -12.95
N LEU A 117 17.31 4.30 -13.39
CA LEU A 117 18.59 5.01 -13.29
C LEU A 117 18.82 5.60 -11.89
N ALA A 118 17.77 6.13 -11.27
CA ALA A 118 17.83 6.65 -9.90
C ALA A 118 18.13 5.54 -8.88
N ALA A 119 17.62 4.32 -9.10
CA ALA A 119 17.78 3.20 -8.17
C ALA A 119 19.26 2.81 -7.95
N VAL A 120 20.11 2.99 -8.94
CA VAL A 120 21.56 2.73 -8.81
C VAL A 120 22.23 3.74 -7.87
N LYS A 121 21.68 4.96 -7.79
CA LYS A 121 22.19 6.07 -6.96
C LYS A 121 21.58 6.08 -5.54
N ILE A 122 20.60 5.20 -5.26
CA ILE A 122 19.93 5.10 -3.97
C ILE A 122 20.27 3.72 -3.37
N PRO A 123 21.26 3.65 -2.48
CA PRO A 123 21.79 2.37 -1.98
C PRO A 123 20.74 1.49 -1.29
N GLU A 124 19.79 2.11 -0.60
CA GLU A 124 18.74 1.42 0.16
C GLU A 124 17.62 0.86 -0.72
N CYS A 125 17.55 1.28 -2.00
CA CYS A 125 16.57 0.75 -2.94
C CYS A 125 16.84 -0.73 -3.19
N ALA A 126 15.87 -1.57 -2.87
CA ALA A 126 15.91 -3.01 -3.09
C ALA A 126 15.08 -3.46 -4.29
N ALA A 127 14.08 -2.66 -4.66
CA ALA A 127 13.06 -3.03 -5.63
C ALA A 127 12.66 -1.85 -6.52
N VAL A 128 12.48 -2.10 -7.81
CA VAL A 128 12.02 -1.13 -8.81
C VAL A 128 10.80 -1.69 -9.52
N ALA A 129 9.73 -0.91 -9.60
CA ALA A 129 8.55 -1.24 -10.39
C ALA A 129 8.35 -0.20 -11.49
N THR A 130 8.09 -0.65 -12.71
CA THR A 130 7.78 0.21 -13.86
C THR A 130 6.38 -0.07 -14.37
N LEU A 131 5.66 0.99 -14.72
CA LEU A 131 4.29 0.96 -15.21
C LEU A 131 4.26 1.59 -16.61
N ASN A 132 3.94 0.81 -17.64
CA ASN A 132 3.85 1.28 -19.02
C ASN A 132 5.08 2.10 -19.46
N ALA A 133 6.27 1.67 -19.05
CA ALA A 133 7.50 2.43 -19.22
C ALA A 133 8.19 2.11 -20.54
N PRO A 134 8.78 3.10 -21.22
CA PRO A 134 9.60 2.84 -22.38
C PRO A 134 10.91 2.12 -21.98
N PHE A 135 11.38 1.24 -22.86
CA PHE A 135 12.70 0.66 -22.75
C PHE A 135 13.79 1.74 -22.83
N ASP A 136 13.68 2.59 -23.85
CA ASP A 136 14.58 3.70 -24.13
C ASP A 136 13.89 5.03 -23.80
N PRO A 137 14.46 5.91 -22.96
CA PRO A 137 13.89 7.22 -22.68
C PRO A 137 13.72 8.10 -23.94
N GLN A 138 14.49 7.87 -25.00
CA GLN A 138 14.34 8.54 -26.28
C GLN A 138 12.94 8.36 -26.91
N HIS A 139 12.20 7.33 -26.50
CA HIS A 139 10.84 7.08 -26.95
C HIS A 139 9.93 8.31 -26.79
N VAL A 140 10.18 9.15 -25.78
CA VAL A 140 9.41 10.37 -25.55
C VAL A 140 9.46 11.36 -26.73
N LYS A 141 10.49 11.30 -27.59
CA LYS A 141 10.63 12.14 -28.79
C LYS A 141 9.46 11.99 -29.77
N HIS A 142 8.82 10.82 -29.78
CA HIS A 142 7.62 10.59 -30.61
C HIS A 142 6.46 11.51 -30.26
N LEU A 143 6.39 12.05 -29.03
CA LEU A 143 5.34 12.96 -28.60
C LEU A 143 5.48 14.37 -29.16
N PHE A 144 6.64 14.74 -29.72
CA PHE A 144 6.93 16.06 -30.28
C PHE A 144 7.77 16.00 -31.54
N THR A 145 7.58 14.96 -32.35
CA THR A 145 8.31 14.73 -33.62
C THR A 145 8.30 15.95 -34.52
N ASP A 146 7.14 16.62 -34.68
CA ASP A 146 6.99 17.80 -35.53
C ASP A 146 7.82 19.01 -35.09
N SER A 147 8.31 19.01 -33.86
CA SER A 147 9.11 20.10 -33.29
C SER A 147 10.61 19.80 -33.26
N LEU A 148 11.03 18.57 -33.56
CA LEU A 148 12.44 18.16 -33.47
C LEU A 148 13.36 18.98 -34.36
N ASP A 149 12.96 19.22 -35.61
CA ASP A 149 13.73 20.03 -36.56
C ASP A 149 13.91 21.47 -36.09
N MET A 150 12.89 22.05 -35.43
CA MET A 150 12.98 23.38 -34.85
C MET A 150 13.91 23.37 -33.65
N ILE A 151 13.81 22.38 -32.77
CA ILE A 151 14.71 22.23 -31.61
C ILE A 151 16.17 22.11 -32.07
N GLU A 152 16.43 21.31 -33.10
CA GLU A 152 17.81 21.17 -33.65
C GLU A 152 18.36 22.47 -34.22
N ARG A 153 17.57 23.24 -34.98
CA ARG A 153 18.03 24.47 -35.64
C ARG A 153 18.10 25.68 -34.73
N GLU A 154 17.10 25.82 -33.84
CA GLU A 154 16.91 27.04 -33.03
C GLU A 154 17.29 26.82 -31.56
N GLY A 155 17.61 25.57 -31.18
CA GLY A 155 17.96 25.21 -29.81
C GLY A 155 16.77 25.10 -28.86
N VAL A 156 15.55 25.51 -29.30
CA VAL A 156 14.36 25.53 -28.47
C VAL A 156 13.08 25.50 -29.34
N ALA A 157 12.03 24.82 -28.84
CA ALA A 157 10.70 24.91 -29.42
C ALA A 157 9.61 24.85 -28.34
N LYS A 158 8.45 25.43 -28.66
CA LYS A 158 7.21 25.23 -27.89
C LYS A 158 6.50 23.98 -28.43
N VAL A 159 6.18 23.05 -27.54
CA VAL A 159 5.47 21.81 -27.87
C VAL A 159 4.17 21.73 -27.08
N THR A 160 3.14 21.15 -27.69
CA THR A 160 1.86 20.90 -26.99
C THR A 160 1.79 19.43 -26.62
N LEU A 161 1.77 19.13 -25.32
CA LEU A 161 1.73 17.78 -24.78
C LEU A 161 0.52 17.66 -23.85
N ALA A 162 -0.36 16.69 -24.12
CA ALA A 162 -1.60 16.49 -23.38
C ALA A 162 -2.41 17.80 -23.19
N GLY A 163 -2.51 18.63 -24.25
CA GLY A 163 -3.25 19.89 -24.26
C GLY A 163 -2.59 21.06 -23.52
N ARG A 164 -1.35 20.89 -23.00
CA ARG A 164 -0.57 21.94 -22.34
C ARG A 164 0.66 22.31 -23.14
N SER A 165 1.04 23.61 -23.13
CA SER A 165 2.23 24.10 -23.82
C SER A 165 3.45 24.00 -22.93
N PHE A 166 4.53 23.44 -23.45
CA PHE A 166 5.84 23.33 -22.80
C PHE A 166 6.93 23.88 -23.71
N THR A 167 7.96 24.45 -23.13
CA THR A 167 9.19 24.83 -23.83
C THR A 167 10.21 23.72 -23.67
N LEU A 168 10.64 23.10 -24.77
CA LEU A 168 11.73 22.11 -24.80
C LEU A 168 12.96 22.72 -25.42
N ARG A 169 14.11 22.51 -24.78
CA ARG A 169 15.43 22.91 -25.30
C ARG A 169 16.15 21.70 -25.91
N LYS A 170 17.12 22.00 -26.74
CA LYS A 170 18.00 21.00 -27.35
C LYS A 170 18.68 20.12 -26.29
N ASP A 171 19.10 20.72 -25.16
CA ASP A 171 19.73 19.98 -24.05
C ASP A 171 18.87 18.83 -23.53
N PHE A 172 17.52 18.96 -23.54
CA PHE A 172 16.64 17.87 -23.16
C PHE A 172 16.74 16.71 -24.14
N VAL A 173 16.76 17.01 -25.44
CA VAL A 173 16.83 15.99 -26.51
C VAL A 173 18.19 15.31 -26.53
N ASP A 174 19.26 16.08 -26.40
CA ASP A 174 20.63 15.57 -26.37
C ASP A 174 20.87 14.68 -25.14
N ASP A 175 20.39 15.10 -23.97
CA ASP A 175 20.52 14.33 -22.73
C ASP A 175 19.83 12.95 -22.82
N LEU A 176 18.64 12.88 -23.44
CA LEU A 176 17.97 11.58 -23.66
C LEU A 176 18.87 10.59 -24.41
N MET A 177 19.72 11.07 -25.33
CA MET A 177 20.60 10.25 -26.18
C MET A 177 21.83 9.74 -25.41
N THR A 178 22.18 10.32 -24.28
CA THR A 178 23.34 9.92 -23.48
C THR A 178 23.13 8.63 -22.69
N HIS A 179 21.90 8.14 -22.60
CA HIS A 179 21.54 7.00 -21.79
C HIS A 179 21.54 5.71 -22.60
N ALA A 180 22.22 4.67 -22.09
CA ALA A 180 22.31 3.34 -22.70
C ALA A 180 21.31 2.38 -22.00
N PRO A 181 20.09 2.22 -22.48
CA PRO A 181 19.01 1.54 -21.74
C PRO A 181 19.31 0.07 -21.41
N ALA A 182 19.90 -0.67 -22.33
CA ALA A 182 20.26 -2.08 -22.10
C ALA A 182 21.34 -2.23 -21.02
N GLU A 183 22.35 -1.39 -21.04
CA GLU A 183 23.43 -1.42 -20.05
C GLU A 183 22.94 -0.97 -18.68
N ASN A 184 22.11 0.07 -18.62
CA ASN A 184 21.49 0.55 -17.39
C ASN A 184 20.66 -0.55 -16.71
N LEU A 185 19.93 -1.36 -17.48
CA LEU A 185 19.16 -2.48 -16.95
C LEU A 185 20.05 -3.64 -16.48
N ARG A 186 21.15 -3.93 -17.16
CA ARG A 186 22.12 -4.93 -16.69
C ARG A 186 22.78 -4.51 -15.37
N GLN A 187 23.03 -3.21 -15.21
CA GLN A 187 23.68 -2.64 -14.02
C GLN A 187 22.72 -2.35 -12.88
N LEU A 188 21.40 -2.48 -13.08
CA LEU A 188 20.39 -2.14 -12.08
C LEU A 188 20.59 -2.90 -10.76
N LYS A 189 20.92 -4.21 -10.81
CA LYS A 189 21.20 -5.06 -9.63
C LYS A 189 20.17 -4.92 -8.50
N ARG A 190 18.92 -4.71 -8.87
CA ARG A 190 17.73 -4.60 -7.98
C ARG A 190 16.64 -5.51 -8.52
N ALA A 191 15.74 -5.94 -7.66
CA ALA A 191 14.55 -6.63 -8.13
C ALA A 191 13.74 -5.72 -9.05
N LEU A 192 13.36 -6.20 -10.23
CA LEU A 192 12.60 -5.43 -11.22
C LEU A 192 11.24 -6.07 -11.44
N LEU A 193 10.18 -5.27 -11.29
CA LEU A 193 8.82 -5.64 -11.66
C LEU A 193 8.35 -4.72 -12.79
N ILE A 194 7.92 -5.33 -13.90
CA ILE A 194 7.41 -4.62 -15.06
C ILE A 194 5.92 -4.88 -15.17
N PHE A 195 5.10 -3.84 -15.04
CA PHE A 195 3.69 -3.84 -15.43
C PHE A 195 3.56 -3.16 -16.78
N HIS A 196 2.79 -3.77 -17.69
CA HIS A 196 2.55 -3.14 -18.99
C HIS A 196 1.18 -3.52 -19.56
N ALA A 197 0.46 -2.51 -20.04
CA ALA A 197 -0.82 -2.69 -20.70
C ALA A 197 -0.61 -3.36 -22.07
N THR A 198 -1.35 -4.43 -22.33
CA THR A 198 -1.16 -5.25 -23.53
C THR A 198 -1.46 -4.51 -24.83
N HIS A 199 -2.34 -3.51 -24.78
CA HIS A 199 -2.75 -2.69 -25.92
C HIS A 199 -2.38 -1.22 -25.72
N ASP A 200 -1.27 -0.94 -25.04
CA ASP A 200 -0.76 0.43 -24.88
C ASP A 200 -0.41 1.04 -26.25
N THR A 201 -1.10 2.12 -26.60
CA THR A 201 -0.91 2.82 -27.89
C THR A 201 0.11 3.96 -27.82
N ILE A 202 0.62 4.26 -26.61
CA ILE A 202 1.61 5.34 -26.39
C ILE A 202 3.01 4.73 -26.26
N VAL A 203 3.14 3.73 -25.38
CA VAL A 203 4.36 2.95 -25.21
C VAL A 203 4.01 1.48 -25.47
N GLY A 204 4.26 1.00 -26.67
CA GLY A 204 3.90 -0.36 -27.07
C GLY A 204 4.53 -1.42 -26.16
N ILE A 205 3.82 -2.53 -25.96
CA ILE A 205 4.22 -3.64 -25.07
C ILE A 205 5.60 -4.22 -25.38
N GLU A 206 6.10 -4.03 -26.59
CA GLU A 206 7.45 -4.44 -27.00
C GLU A 206 8.54 -3.84 -26.09
N ASN A 207 8.30 -2.64 -25.54
CA ASN A 207 9.20 -2.01 -24.57
C ASN A 207 9.34 -2.85 -23.29
N ALA A 208 8.27 -3.50 -22.84
CA ALA A 208 8.31 -4.39 -21.68
C ALA A 208 9.13 -5.65 -21.98
N ARG A 209 9.00 -6.23 -23.20
CA ARG A 209 9.81 -7.38 -23.64
C ARG A 209 11.29 -7.01 -23.64
N LEU A 210 11.67 -5.91 -24.29
CA LEU A 210 13.05 -5.45 -24.36
C LEU A 210 13.64 -5.19 -22.97
N ALA A 211 12.87 -4.54 -22.09
CA ALA A 211 13.29 -4.27 -20.71
C ALA A 211 13.47 -5.57 -19.92
N TYR A 212 12.54 -6.52 -20.07
CA TYR A 212 12.63 -7.81 -19.40
C TYR A 212 13.84 -8.62 -19.88
N GLU A 213 14.10 -8.67 -21.19
CA GLU A 213 15.25 -9.39 -21.73
C GLU A 213 16.59 -8.81 -21.28
N ALA A 214 16.71 -7.47 -21.25
CA ALA A 214 17.94 -6.79 -20.85
C ALA A 214 18.24 -6.87 -19.34
N ALA A 215 17.20 -6.93 -18.49
CA ALA A 215 17.36 -6.95 -17.05
C ALA A 215 17.90 -8.27 -16.52
N GLN A 216 18.68 -8.22 -15.44
CA GLN A 216 19.11 -9.40 -14.69
C GLN A 216 18.05 -9.83 -13.65
N HIS A 217 18.10 -11.09 -13.23
CA HIS A 217 17.27 -11.56 -12.11
C HIS A 217 17.68 -10.93 -10.76
N PRO A 218 16.72 -10.72 -9.84
CA PRO A 218 15.32 -11.11 -9.93
C PRO A 218 14.50 -10.12 -10.78
N LYS A 219 13.73 -10.63 -11.73
CA LYS A 219 12.83 -9.84 -12.59
C LYS A 219 11.49 -10.54 -12.76
N SER A 220 10.42 -9.75 -12.87
CA SER A 220 9.04 -10.20 -13.04
C SER A 220 8.33 -9.33 -14.08
N PHE A 221 7.37 -9.91 -14.79
CA PHE A 221 6.50 -9.21 -15.71
C PHE A 221 5.05 -9.53 -15.42
N ILE A 222 4.20 -8.50 -15.45
CA ILE A 222 2.76 -8.62 -15.29
C ILE A 222 2.09 -7.85 -16.43
N ALA A 223 1.33 -8.55 -17.25
CA ALA A 223 0.49 -7.96 -18.27
C ALA A 223 -0.74 -7.32 -17.61
N LEU A 224 -1.03 -6.07 -17.96
CA LEU A 224 -2.26 -5.36 -17.57
C LEU A 224 -3.24 -5.46 -18.74
N ASP A 225 -3.98 -6.57 -18.80
CA ASP A 225 -4.90 -6.81 -19.89
C ASP A 225 -6.13 -5.89 -19.80
N GLY A 226 -6.44 -5.20 -20.90
CA GLY A 226 -7.55 -4.23 -20.97
C GLY A 226 -7.31 -2.89 -20.26
N ALA A 227 -6.12 -2.67 -19.68
CA ALA A 227 -5.72 -1.36 -19.17
C ALA A 227 -5.24 -0.44 -20.30
N ASP A 228 -5.35 0.86 -20.08
CA ASP A 228 -4.77 1.88 -20.94
C ASP A 228 -3.39 2.35 -20.43
N HIS A 229 -2.71 3.20 -21.22
CA HIS A 229 -1.40 3.76 -20.83
C HIS A 229 -1.43 4.47 -19.47
N PHE A 230 -2.50 5.17 -19.14
CA PHE A 230 -2.63 5.99 -17.94
C PHE A 230 -3.17 5.21 -16.73
N ILE A 231 -3.51 3.92 -16.90
CA ILE A 231 -4.14 3.09 -15.85
C ILE A 231 -5.37 3.82 -15.28
N SER A 232 -6.24 4.26 -16.18
CA SER A 232 -7.35 5.17 -15.87
C SER A 232 -8.47 4.50 -15.06
N LYS A 233 -8.61 3.18 -15.15
CA LYS A 233 -9.62 2.44 -14.40
C LYS A 233 -9.18 2.19 -12.96
N ARG A 234 -10.14 2.31 -12.05
CA ARG A 234 -9.89 2.08 -10.61
C ARG A 234 -9.43 0.66 -10.33
N GLU A 235 -10.06 -0.32 -10.95
CA GLU A 235 -9.74 -1.73 -10.80
C GLU A 235 -8.29 -2.06 -11.18
N ASP A 236 -7.78 -1.48 -12.28
CA ASP A 236 -6.40 -1.68 -12.72
C ASP A 236 -5.39 -1.10 -11.72
N ALA A 237 -5.67 0.10 -11.20
CA ALA A 237 -4.82 0.74 -10.20
C ALA A 237 -4.81 -0.03 -8.86
N VAL A 238 -5.94 -0.59 -8.45
CA VAL A 238 -6.04 -1.47 -7.26
C VAL A 238 -5.26 -2.75 -7.49
N TYR A 239 -5.43 -3.40 -8.65
CA TYR A 239 -4.71 -4.62 -9.02
C TYR A 239 -3.19 -4.41 -9.01
N VAL A 240 -2.72 -3.30 -9.58
CA VAL A 240 -1.29 -2.92 -9.53
C VAL A 240 -0.81 -2.76 -8.08
N ALA A 241 -1.58 -2.06 -7.23
CA ALA A 241 -1.20 -1.85 -5.84
C ALA A 241 -1.13 -3.16 -5.05
N ASP A 242 -2.08 -4.08 -5.26
CA ASP A 242 -2.12 -5.41 -4.64
C ASP A 242 -0.88 -6.24 -4.98
N LEU A 243 -0.61 -6.37 -6.26
CA LEU A 243 0.51 -7.18 -6.74
C LEU A 243 1.85 -6.55 -6.38
N LEU A 244 1.97 -5.22 -6.50
CA LEU A 244 3.19 -4.50 -6.13
C LEU A 244 3.49 -4.65 -4.64
N ALA A 245 2.49 -4.50 -3.76
CA ALA A 245 2.68 -4.67 -2.33
C ALA A 245 3.10 -6.12 -1.98
N ALA A 246 2.44 -7.11 -2.55
CA ALA A 246 2.78 -8.52 -2.35
C ALA A 246 4.21 -8.85 -2.82
N TRP A 247 4.58 -8.36 -4.01
CA TRP A 247 5.91 -8.55 -4.57
C TRP A 247 6.98 -7.79 -3.78
N ALA A 248 6.73 -6.53 -3.44
CA ALA A 248 7.67 -5.68 -2.70
C ALA A 248 7.98 -6.23 -1.30
N ASN A 249 7.02 -6.88 -0.65
CA ASN A 249 7.23 -7.54 0.65
C ASN A 249 8.35 -8.59 0.62
N ARG A 250 8.66 -9.16 -0.54
CA ARG A 250 9.76 -10.12 -0.71
C ARG A 250 11.14 -9.44 -0.68
N TYR A 251 11.20 -8.16 -1.08
CA TYR A 251 12.46 -7.42 -1.26
C TYR A 251 12.60 -6.22 -0.32
N GLY A 252 11.52 -5.81 0.35
CA GLY A 252 11.45 -4.57 1.11
C GLY A 252 11.99 -4.59 2.53
N GLY A 253 12.47 -5.72 3.04
CA GLY A 253 13.02 -5.81 4.39
C GLY A 253 12.71 -7.12 5.10
N GLU A 254 13.43 -7.41 6.18
CA GLU A 254 13.17 -8.54 7.05
C GLU A 254 11.84 -8.34 7.78
N ARG A 255 10.81 -9.07 7.37
CA ARG A 255 9.67 -9.32 8.23
C ARG A 255 10.09 -10.37 9.24
N ALA A 256 9.96 -10.07 10.53
CA ALA A 256 10.02 -11.10 11.54
C ALA A 256 9.07 -12.23 11.12
N ALA A 257 9.59 -13.44 10.97
CA ALA A 257 8.76 -14.58 10.63
C ALA A 257 7.80 -14.84 11.79
N ALA A 258 6.50 -14.92 11.50
CA ALA A 258 5.55 -15.33 12.52
C ALA A 258 5.89 -16.77 12.97
N PRO A 259 5.88 -17.06 14.27
CA PRO A 259 6.24 -18.39 14.79
C PRO A 259 5.27 -19.45 14.25
N GLU A 260 5.72 -20.68 14.14
CA GLU A 260 4.84 -21.81 13.84
C GLU A 260 3.99 -22.15 15.06
N ALA A 261 2.71 -22.45 14.83
CA ALA A 261 1.77 -22.86 15.85
C ALA A 261 1.24 -24.28 15.54
N ALA A 262 1.34 -25.18 16.51
CA ALA A 262 0.73 -26.49 16.40
C ALA A 262 -0.81 -26.39 16.35
N ALA A 263 -1.46 -27.43 15.84
CA ALA A 263 -2.92 -27.48 15.81
C ALA A 263 -3.50 -27.33 17.23
N GLY A 264 -4.50 -26.44 17.37
CA GLY A 264 -5.15 -26.15 18.65
C GLY A 264 -4.36 -25.20 19.58
N THR A 265 -3.23 -24.64 19.11
CA THR A 265 -2.47 -23.65 19.86
C THR A 265 -2.46 -22.30 19.17
N VAL A 266 -2.27 -21.26 19.95
CA VAL A 266 -1.99 -19.89 19.46
C VAL A 266 -0.64 -19.47 20.04
N VAL A 267 0.25 -19.00 19.18
CA VAL A 267 1.56 -18.48 19.58
C VAL A 267 1.59 -17.00 19.27
N VAL A 268 1.97 -16.20 20.26
CA VAL A 268 2.10 -14.75 20.14
C VAL A 268 3.54 -14.36 20.45
N THR A 269 4.14 -13.53 19.61
CA THR A 269 5.51 -13.03 19.81
C THR A 269 5.62 -11.57 19.37
N GLY A 270 6.54 -10.83 19.97
CA GLY A 270 6.81 -9.45 19.57
C GLY A 270 7.25 -9.35 18.11
N ALA A 271 6.75 -8.36 17.40
CA ALA A 271 7.09 -8.11 15.99
C ALA A 271 8.48 -7.46 15.80
N GLY A 272 9.16 -7.10 16.88
CA GLY A 272 10.47 -6.40 16.81
C GLY A 272 10.39 -4.93 16.37
N GLU A 273 9.21 -4.36 16.25
CA GLU A 273 8.95 -3.02 15.68
C GLU A 273 8.36 -2.04 16.71
N GLY A 274 8.70 -2.16 17.96
CA GLY A 274 8.16 -1.37 19.07
C GLY A 274 7.70 -2.26 20.23
N ILE A 275 6.96 -1.69 21.19
CA ILE A 275 6.54 -2.39 22.40
C ILE A 275 5.25 -3.20 22.16
N PHE A 276 4.28 -2.63 21.44
CA PHE A 276 2.94 -3.20 21.31
C PHE A 276 2.75 -4.18 20.14
N PRO A 277 3.35 -3.96 18.93
CA PRO A 277 3.08 -4.83 17.79
C PRO A 277 3.45 -6.28 18.06
N GLN A 278 2.49 -7.19 17.85
CA GLN A 278 2.64 -8.64 18.05
C GLN A 278 2.33 -9.40 16.76
N LEU A 279 3.04 -10.48 16.51
CA LEU A 279 2.73 -11.49 15.51
C LEU A 279 1.98 -12.62 16.16
N ILE A 280 0.85 -13.01 15.59
CA ILE A 280 -0.01 -14.07 16.08
C ILE A 280 -0.06 -15.20 15.06
N SER A 281 0.20 -16.42 15.50
CA SER A 281 0.04 -17.63 14.71
C SER A 281 -1.02 -18.52 15.36
N ALA A 282 -2.06 -18.83 14.60
CA ALA A 282 -3.10 -19.78 14.98
C ALA A 282 -3.20 -20.85 13.87
N HIS A 283 -2.58 -22.02 14.10
CA HIS A 283 -2.38 -23.02 13.06
C HIS A 283 -1.64 -22.41 11.85
N PHE A 284 -2.22 -22.46 10.64
CA PHE A 284 -1.63 -21.83 9.44
C PHE A 284 -2.02 -20.35 9.26
N HIS A 285 -2.92 -19.81 10.08
CA HIS A 285 -3.31 -18.40 10.01
C HIS A 285 -2.25 -17.51 10.65
N ARG A 286 -1.99 -16.38 10.02
CA ARG A 286 -1.06 -15.35 10.50
C ARG A 286 -1.83 -14.05 10.65
N LEU A 287 -1.80 -13.51 11.86
CA LEU A 287 -2.47 -12.28 12.25
C LEU A 287 -1.48 -11.34 12.91
N ARG A 288 -1.86 -10.09 13.06
CA ARG A 288 -1.10 -9.08 13.77
C ARG A 288 -2.00 -8.43 14.81
N ALA A 289 -1.47 -8.16 15.98
CA ALA A 289 -2.09 -7.35 17.01
C ALA A 289 -1.25 -6.12 17.30
N ASP A 290 -1.90 -5.03 17.67
CA ASP A 290 -1.25 -3.79 18.07
C ASP A 290 -2.22 -2.95 18.91
N GLU A 291 -1.74 -1.87 19.51
CA GLU A 291 -2.59 -0.85 20.14
C GLU A 291 -2.77 0.35 19.20
N PRO A 292 -3.86 1.13 19.35
CA PRO A 292 -4.05 2.40 18.66
C PRO A 292 -2.92 3.40 18.96
N VAL A 293 -2.72 4.36 18.08
CA VAL A 293 -1.69 5.41 18.26
C VAL A 293 -1.92 6.21 19.54
N GLU A 294 -3.18 6.47 19.90
CA GLU A 294 -3.56 7.18 21.13
C GLU A 294 -3.17 6.42 22.41
N ALA A 295 -3.08 5.10 22.35
CA ALA A 295 -2.60 4.23 23.43
C ALA A 295 -1.07 4.01 23.39
N GLY A 296 -0.36 4.65 22.44
CA GLY A 296 1.10 4.52 22.26
C GLY A 296 1.52 3.40 21.32
N GLY A 297 0.57 2.71 20.68
CA GLY A 297 0.82 1.71 19.65
C GLY A 297 1.11 2.33 18.27
N THR A 298 1.14 1.48 17.25
CA THR A 298 1.37 1.90 15.86
C THR A 298 0.20 1.61 14.92
N ASP A 299 -0.95 1.13 15.46
CA ASP A 299 -2.20 0.84 14.74
C ASP A 299 -1.97 -0.07 13.51
N THR A 300 -1.11 -1.09 13.67
CA THR A 300 -0.77 -2.05 12.61
C THR A 300 -1.57 -3.35 12.66
N GLY A 301 -2.47 -3.48 13.62
CA GLY A 301 -3.38 -4.60 13.81
C GLY A 301 -4.48 -4.29 14.82
N PRO A 302 -5.52 -5.16 14.92
CA PRO A 302 -6.54 -5.05 15.97
C PRO A 302 -5.93 -5.11 17.37
N GLY A 303 -6.57 -4.42 18.33
CA GLY A 303 -6.22 -4.48 19.75
C GLY A 303 -6.59 -5.82 20.39
N PRO A 304 -6.06 -6.13 21.60
CA PRO A 304 -6.37 -7.40 22.29
C PRO A 304 -7.87 -7.58 22.55
N TYR A 305 -8.59 -6.53 22.93
CA TYR A 305 -10.04 -6.59 23.13
C TYR A 305 -10.82 -6.79 21.83
N ASP A 306 -10.31 -6.29 20.69
CA ASP A 306 -10.92 -6.54 19.38
C ASP A 306 -10.90 -8.03 19.03
N PHE A 307 -9.83 -8.76 19.40
CA PHE A 307 -9.76 -10.21 19.23
C PHE A 307 -10.77 -10.95 20.11
N LEU A 308 -11.02 -10.51 21.34
CA LEU A 308 -12.07 -11.07 22.20
C LEU A 308 -13.46 -10.85 21.60
N LEU A 309 -13.74 -9.63 21.17
CA LEU A 309 -15.01 -9.27 20.51
C LEU A 309 -15.19 -10.03 19.19
N ALA A 310 -14.15 -10.12 18.38
CA ALA A 310 -14.18 -10.88 17.13
C ALA A 310 -14.47 -12.37 17.37
N GLY A 311 -13.85 -12.98 18.40
CA GLY A 311 -14.10 -14.34 18.81
C GLY A 311 -15.56 -14.57 19.21
N LEU A 312 -16.13 -13.68 20.05
CA LEU A 312 -17.52 -13.73 20.47
C LEU A 312 -18.47 -13.52 19.28
N GLY A 313 -18.19 -12.53 18.43
CA GLY A 313 -19.01 -12.23 17.26
C GLY A 313 -19.04 -13.35 16.22
N ALA A 314 -17.88 -13.87 15.88
CA ALA A 314 -17.74 -14.99 14.93
C ALA A 314 -18.47 -16.24 15.46
N CYS A 315 -18.24 -16.60 16.72
CA CYS A 315 -18.90 -17.75 17.33
C CYS A 315 -20.44 -17.58 17.36
N THR A 316 -20.93 -16.39 17.72
CA THR A 316 -22.38 -16.07 17.69
C THR A 316 -22.96 -16.26 16.29
N ALA A 317 -22.38 -15.60 15.28
CA ALA A 317 -22.87 -15.67 13.90
C ALA A 317 -22.85 -17.10 13.35
N MET A 318 -21.77 -17.87 13.60
CA MET A 318 -21.67 -19.28 13.20
C MET A 318 -22.73 -20.14 13.88
N THR A 319 -22.99 -19.92 15.18
CA THR A 319 -23.99 -20.67 15.95
C THR A 319 -25.40 -20.41 15.41
N LEU A 320 -25.75 -19.16 15.14
CA LEU A 320 -27.05 -18.78 14.57
C LEU A 320 -27.27 -19.41 13.21
N ARG A 321 -26.30 -19.29 12.33
CA ARG A 321 -26.35 -19.87 10.98
C ARG A 321 -26.46 -21.41 11.02
N LEU A 322 -25.68 -22.05 11.88
CA LEU A 322 -25.74 -23.51 12.05
C LEU A 322 -27.12 -23.98 12.57
N TYR A 323 -27.68 -23.26 13.55
CA TYR A 323 -29.00 -23.56 14.09
C TYR A 323 -30.11 -23.38 13.04
N ALA A 324 -30.11 -22.23 12.33
CA ALA A 324 -31.07 -21.96 11.25
C ALA A 324 -30.98 -23.00 10.14
N ALA A 325 -29.78 -23.39 9.71
CA ALA A 325 -29.58 -24.43 8.71
C ALA A 325 -30.16 -25.78 9.14
N ARG A 326 -29.95 -26.21 10.41
CA ARG A 326 -30.53 -27.45 10.96
C ARG A 326 -32.05 -27.42 11.01
N LYS A 327 -32.63 -26.24 11.24
CA LYS A 327 -34.08 -26.02 11.27
C LYS A 327 -34.65 -25.76 9.86
N LYS A 328 -33.83 -25.64 8.85
CA LYS A 328 -34.19 -25.23 7.48
C LYS A 328 -34.90 -23.88 7.45
N TRP A 329 -34.49 -22.95 8.33
CA TRP A 329 -35.01 -21.59 8.37
C TRP A 329 -34.29 -20.71 7.33
N PRO A 330 -34.99 -19.75 6.72
CA PRO A 330 -34.47 -18.95 5.62
C PRO A 330 -33.62 -17.76 6.16
N LEU A 331 -32.63 -18.03 7.01
CA LEU A 331 -31.63 -17.07 7.46
C LEU A 331 -30.57 -16.93 6.36
N GLU A 332 -30.50 -15.75 5.76
CA GLU A 332 -29.53 -15.42 4.72
C GLU A 332 -28.20 -14.99 5.35
N ASN A 333 -28.24 -14.07 6.32
CA ASN A 333 -27.05 -13.62 7.02
C ASN A 333 -27.34 -13.21 8.48
N ALA A 334 -26.30 -13.23 9.33
CA ALA A 334 -26.33 -12.75 10.69
C ALA A 334 -25.17 -11.74 10.88
N HIS A 335 -25.51 -10.48 11.10
CA HIS A 335 -24.56 -9.43 11.42
C HIS A 335 -24.50 -9.25 12.93
N VAL A 336 -23.29 -9.29 13.49
CA VAL A 336 -23.06 -9.16 14.92
C VAL A 336 -22.11 -7.99 15.16
N THR A 337 -22.62 -6.93 15.74
CA THR A 337 -21.83 -5.75 16.15
C THR A 337 -21.59 -5.84 17.64
N LEU A 338 -20.34 -5.67 18.05
CA LEU A 338 -19.95 -5.73 19.46
C LEU A 338 -19.21 -4.47 19.88
N ARG A 339 -19.38 -4.13 21.16
CA ARG A 339 -18.63 -3.07 21.84
C ARG A 339 -18.16 -3.58 23.19
N HIS A 340 -17.02 -3.08 23.62
CA HIS A 340 -16.49 -3.27 24.96
C HIS A 340 -16.30 -1.91 25.63
N ASP A 341 -16.77 -1.79 26.85
CA ASP A 341 -16.54 -0.65 27.73
C ASP A 341 -16.46 -1.10 29.20
N LYS A 342 -16.11 -0.17 30.06
CA LYS A 342 -16.13 -0.38 31.49
C LYS A 342 -17.26 0.45 32.09
N ILE A 343 -18.07 -0.17 32.95
CA ILE A 343 -19.16 0.47 33.68
C ILE A 343 -18.95 0.34 35.20
N HIS A 344 -19.51 1.24 35.97
CA HIS A 344 -19.51 1.08 37.42
C HIS A 344 -20.39 -0.12 37.81
N ALA A 345 -19.93 -0.92 38.78
CA ALA A 345 -20.68 -2.10 39.25
C ALA A 345 -22.06 -1.75 39.79
N GLU A 346 -22.21 -0.54 40.33
CA GLU A 346 -23.49 0.01 40.85
C GLU A 346 -24.53 0.18 39.73
N ASP A 347 -24.10 0.39 38.49
CA ASP A 347 -24.98 0.57 37.32
C ASP A 347 -25.47 -0.77 36.74
N CYS A 348 -24.98 -1.90 37.26
CA CYS A 348 -25.38 -3.24 36.81
C CYS A 348 -26.27 -3.93 37.85
N ALA A 349 -27.59 -3.94 37.62
CA ALA A 349 -28.55 -4.54 38.54
C ALA A 349 -28.37 -6.06 38.69
N GLU A 350 -28.00 -6.75 37.63
CA GLU A 350 -27.90 -8.23 37.55
C GLU A 350 -26.51 -8.78 37.84
N CYS A 351 -25.49 -7.91 38.02
CA CYS A 351 -24.11 -8.36 38.24
C CYS A 351 -23.88 -8.77 39.71
N GLU A 352 -23.05 -9.79 39.91
CA GLU A 352 -22.66 -10.27 41.23
C GLU A 352 -21.72 -9.29 41.95
N THR A 353 -20.80 -8.67 41.23
CA THR A 353 -19.88 -7.64 41.74
C THR A 353 -20.67 -6.35 42.00
N LYS A 354 -20.54 -5.80 43.19
CA LYS A 354 -21.30 -4.62 43.61
C LYS A 354 -20.49 -3.34 43.76
N THR A 355 -19.17 -3.41 43.65
CA THR A 355 -18.27 -2.24 43.79
C THR A 355 -17.18 -2.29 42.74
N GLY A 356 -16.71 -1.12 42.30
CA GLY A 356 -15.62 -1.00 41.30
C GLY A 356 -16.13 -0.94 39.86
N MET A 357 -15.25 -1.28 38.92
CA MET A 357 -15.55 -1.26 37.47
C MET A 357 -15.74 -2.68 36.95
N LEU A 358 -16.71 -2.84 36.07
CA LEU A 358 -17.00 -4.08 35.35
C LEU A 358 -16.72 -3.91 33.87
N ASP A 359 -16.21 -4.95 33.25
CA ASP A 359 -16.14 -5.02 31.80
C ASP A 359 -17.51 -5.39 31.23
N ARG A 360 -18.04 -4.55 30.33
CA ARG A 360 -19.30 -4.77 29.65
C ARG A 360 -19.07 -5.01 28.18
N MET A 361 -19.63 -6.10 27.65
CA MET A 361 -19.66 -6.40 26.22
C MET A 361 -21.10 -6.30 25.72
N GLU A 362 -21.39 -5.28 24.92
CA GLU A 362 -22.67 -5.12 24.24
C GLU A 362 -22.65 -5.85 22.89
N ARG A 363 -23.70 -6.61 22.58
CA ARG A 363 -23.84 -7.36 21.34
C ARG A 363 -25.17 -7.04 20.66
N ILE A 364 -25.10 -6.43 19.47
CA ILE A 364 -26.25 -6.08 18.63
C ILE A 364 -26.28 -7.04 17.45
N ILE A 365 -27.42 -7.73 17.25
CA ILE A 365 -27.59 -8.74 16.21
C ILE A 365 -28.65 -8.27 15.21
N ARG A 366 -28.31 -8.25 13.93
CA ARG A 366 -29.24 -8.08 12.81
C ARG A 366 -29.28 -9.37 12.00
N LEU A 367 -30.50 -9.84 11.76
CA LEU A 367 -30.77 -11.08 11.01
C LEU A 367 -31.42 -10.71 9.67
N ASP A 368 -30.79 -11.12 8.56
CA ASP A 368 -31.30 -10.92 7.22
C ASP A 368 -31.94 -12.22 6.71
N GLY A 369 -33.03 -12.10 5.96
CA GLY A 369 -33.82 -13.19 5.42
C GLY A 369 -35.29 -13.11 5.82
N PRO A 370 -36.19 -13.84 5.15
CA PRO A 370 -37.63 -13.82 5.41
C PRO A 370 -38.02 -14.67 6.64
N LEU A 371 -37.49 -14.26 7.80
CA LEU A 371 -37.74 -14.87 9.11
C LEU A 371 -38.98 -14.26 9.76
N ASP A 372 -39.86 -15.09 10.36
CA ASP A 372 -40.94 -14.63 11.18
C ASP A 372 -40.49 -14.19 12.60
N ALA A 373 -41.41 -13.66 13.39
CA ALA A 373 -41.11 -13.12 14.73
C ALA A 373 -40.65 -14.23 15.71
N GLU A 374 -41.24 -15.42 15.64
CA GLU A 374 -40.90 -16.56 16.51
C GLU A 374 -39.48 -17.09 16.19
N GLN A 375 -39.16 -17.20 14.90
CA GLN A 375 -37.83 -17.58 14.46
C GLN A 375 -36.78 -16.59 14.93
N LYS A 376 -37.02 -15.28 14.79
CA LYS A 376 -36.12 -14.23 15.27
C LYS A 376 -35.92 -14.30 16.77
N ALA A 377 -37.02 -14.38 17.56
CA ALA A 377 -36.94 -14.51 19.00
C ALA A 377 -36.12 -15.74 19.42
N ARG A 378 -36.37 -16.88 18.77
CA ARG A 378 -35.61 -18.11 19.05
C ARG A 378 -34.13 -17.99 18.70
N LEU A 379 -33.78 -17.33 17.60
CA LEU A 379 -32.39 -17.09 17.25
C LEU A 379 -31.67 -16.20 18.27
N MET A 380 -32.35 -15.22 18.85
CA MET A 380 -31.79 -14.42 19.94
C MET A 380 -31.47 -15.26 21.19
N GLU A 381 -32.36 -16.20 21.60
CA GLU A 381 -32.05 -17.15 22.67
C GLU A 381 -30.86 -18.09 22.33
N ILE A 382 -30.70 -18.46 21.07
CA ILE A 382 -29.60 -19.27 20.61
C ILE A 382 -28.27 -18.51 20.60
N ALA A 383 -28.29 -17.19 20.38
CA ALA A 383 -27.10 -16.36 20.46
C ALA A 383 -26.39 -16.48 21.83
N ASP A 384 -27.16 -16.56 22.91
CA ASP A 384 -26.62 -16.72 24.28
C ASP A 384 -26.07 -18.13 24.57
N LYS A 385 -26.34 -19.07 23.68
CA LYS A 385 -25.86 -20.45 23.80
C LYS A 385 -24.58 -20.70 22.99
N CYS A 386 -24.00 -19.68 22.36
CA CYS A 386 -22.75 -19.86 21.63
C CYS A 386 -21.60 -20.25 22.60
N PRO A 387 -20.72 -21.15 22.21
CA PRO A 387 -19.65 -21.64 23.10
C PRO A 387 -18.80 -20.54 23.73
N VAL A 388 -18.39 -19.53 22.94
CA VAL A 388 -17.56 -18.42 23.47
C VAL A 388 -18.35 -17.56 24.46
N HIS A 389 -19.63 -17.27 24.23
CA HIS A 389 -20.46 -16.59 25.22
C HIS A 389 -20.50 -17.35 26.54
N ARG A 390 -20.73 -18.66 26.49
CA ARG A 390 -20.75 -19.51 27.68
C ARG A 390 -19.41 -19.52 28.40
N THR A 391 -18.30 -19.53 27.67
CA THR A 391 -16.96 -19.42 28.27
C THR A 391 -16.78 -18.09 28.98
N LEU A 392 -17.13 -16.97 28.33
CA LEU A 392 -16.96 -15.62 28.90
C LEU A 392 -17.86 -15.35 30.14
N THR A 393 -18.99 -16.08 30.28
CA THR A 393 -19.91 -15.96 31.40
C THR A 393 -19.77 -17.06 32.46
N SER A 394 -18.76 -17.92 32.32
CA SER A 394 -18.44 -18.96 33.30
C SER A 394 -17.12 -18.67 34.01
N GLU A 395 -16.82 -19.41 35.08
CA GLU A 395 -15.53 -19.35 35.72
C GLU A 395 -14.43 -19.82 34.73
N ILE A 396 -13.37 -19.02 34.58
CA ILE A 396 -12.21 -19.32 33.73
C ILE A 396 -10.98 -19.46 34.63
N ARG A 397 -10.33 -20.63 34.56
CA ARG A 397 -9.04 -20.86 35.22
C ARG A 397 -7.91 -20.64 34.23
N ILE A 398 -7.04 -19.66 34.52
CA ILE A 398 -5.83 -19.35 33.72
C ILE A 398 -4.61 -19.89 34.50
N GLU A 399 -3.87 -20.78 33.90
CA GLU A 399 -2.62 -21.31 34.47
C GLU A 399 -1.42 -20.74 33.70
N THR A 400 -0.51 -20.12 34.43
CA THR A 400 0.71 -19.54 33.86
C THR A 400 1.94 -20.31 34.34
N ARG A 401 2.82 -20.69 33.43
CA ARG A 401 4.10 -21.31 33.71
C ARG A 401 5.18 -20.81 32.75
N MET A 402 6.40 -20.75 33.21
CA MET A 402 7.54 -20.44 32.36
C MET A 402 7.89 -21.70 31.54
N ALA A 403 8.18 -21.51 30.26
CA ALA A 403 8.74 -22.59 29.45
C ALA A 403 10.21 -22.76 29.80
N ASP A 404 10.68 -24.00 29.87
CA ASP A 404 12.11 -24.31 29.94
C ASP A 404 12.76 -23.84 28.64
N GLY A 405 13.86 -23.07 28.72
CA GLY A 405 14.53 -22.42 27.62
C GLY A 405 15.29 -23.39 26.69
#